data_449a7f298a7297ca7a5fa8f0b22aa581
#
_entry.id   449a7f298a7297ca7a5fa8f0b22aa581
#
_cell.length_a   1.000
_cell.length_b   1.000
_cell.length_c   1.000
_cell.angle_alpha   90.00
_cell.angle_beta   90.00
_cell.angle_gamma   90.00
#
_symmetry.space_group_name_H-M   'P 1'
#
loop_
_entity.id
_entity.type
_entity.pdbx_description
1 polymer ?
#
loop_
_entity_poly.entity_id
_entity_poly.type
_entity_poly.pdbx_seq_one_letter_code
_entity_poly.pdbx_strand_id
1 'polypeptide(L)'
;LCERSPLVHLLLQDGLVRAGMSDDFKLLEIIKRMQLLSCDARTHMTTLVDNKNPEDTKPDVIYLDPMFPEQRKTAAVKKDMAAFHTLVGADDDADALLPLALKTARYRVVVKRPRHAPHLDNCKPGMILEGESTRFDIYPLRSMSVTNVG
;
A
#
# COMPACT_ATOMS: atom_id res chain seq x y z
N LEU A 1 1.25 -3.54 -7.30
CA LEU A 1 0.45 -4.04 -6.18
C LEU A 1 1.02 -5.38 -5.73
N CYS A 2 1.27 -5.55 -4.43
CA CYS A 2 1.61 -6.83 -3.82
C CYS A 2 0.41 -7.30 -3.00
N GLU A 3 -0.06 -8.52 -3.23
CA GLU A 3 -1.15 -9.13 -2.48
C GLU A 3 -0.78 -10.57 -2.12
N ARG A 4 -0.79 -10.87 -0.80
CA ARG A 4 -0.39 -12.20 -0.28
C ARG A 4 -1.55 -13.20 -0.20
N SER A 5 -2.78 -12.72 -0.02
CA SER A 5 -3.96 -13.58 0.02
C SER A 5 -4.32 -14.07 -1.38
N PRO A 6 -4.31 -15.40 -1.65
CA PRO A 6 -4.67 -15.92 -2.97
C PRO A 6 -6.07 -15.53 -3.41
N LEU A 7 -7.02 -15.48 -2.47
CA LEU A 7 -8.40 -15.10 -2.75
C LEU A 7 -8.51 -13.63 -3.16
N VAL A 8 -7.87 -12.73 -2.39
CA VAL A 8 -7.88 -11.29 -2.71
C VAL A 8 -7.14 -11.03 -4.01
N HIS A 9 -6.02 -11.72 -4.24
CA HIS A 9 -5.28 -11.64 -5.50
C HIS A 9 -6.18 -12.00 -6.71
N LEU A 10 -6.94 -13.11 -6.62
CA LEU A 10 -7.87 -13.51 -7.69
C LEU A 10 -8.97 -12.47 -7.93
N LEU A 11 -9.53 -11.90 -6.87
CA LEU A 11 -10.54 -10.84 -6.99
C LEU A 11 -9.98 -9.57 -7.64
N LEU A 12 -8.78 -9.17 -7.25
CA LEU A 12 -8.09 -8.03 -7.86
C LEU A 12 -7.74 -8.30 -9.33
N GLN A 13 -7.27 -9.50 -9.65
CA GLN A 13 -6.96 -9.91 -11.01
C GLN A 13 -8.20 -9.86 -11.90
N ASP A 14 -9.34 -10.41 -11.44
CA ASP A 14 -10.63 -10.34 -12.14
C ASP A 14 -11.06 -8.87 -12.36
N GLY A 15 -10.93 -8.03 -11.31
CA GLY A 15 -11.23 -6.61 -11.40
C GLY A 15 -10.37 -5.88 -12.45
N LEU A 16 -9.08 -6.17 -12.52
CA LEU A 16 -8.16 -5.59 -13.51
C LEU A 16 -8.50 -6.07 -14.94
N VAL A 17 -8.85 -7.34 -15.11
CA VAL A 17 -9.30 -7.87 -16.42
C VAL A 17 -10.56 -7.16 -16.88
N ARG A 18 -11.58 -7.05 -16.04
CA ARG A 18 -12.82 -6.34 -16.37
C ARG A 18 -12.59 -4.86 -16.67
N ALA A 19 -11.75 -4.20 -15.90
CA ALA A 19 -11.37 -2.80 -16.15
C ALA A 19 -10.63 -2.63 -17.48
N GLY A 20 -9.83 -3.62 -17.89
CA GLY A 20 -9.17 -3.67 -19.19
C GLY A 20 -10.11 -3.84 -20.40
N MET A 21 -11.37 -4.19 -20.16
CA MET A 21 -12.43 -4.30 -21.18
C MET A 21 -13.32 -3.05 -21.24
N SER A 22 -13.01 -1.99 -20.51
CA SER A 22 -13.78 -0.75 -20.48
C SER A 22 -13.63 0.05 -21.77
N ASP A 23 -14.68 0.79 -22.13
CA ASP A 23 -14.63 1.77 -23.23
C ASP A 23 -14.01 3.14 -22.77
N ASP A 24 -13.71 3.29 -21.48
CA ASP A 24 -13.06 4.48 -20.95
C ASP A 24 -11.54 4.46 -21.24
N PHE A 25 -11.14 5.29 -22.18
CA PHE A 25 -9.73 5.39 -22.61
C PHE A 25 -8.78 5.78 -21.46
N LYS A 26 -9.23 6.63 -20.53
CA LYS A 26 -8.42 7.05 -19.37
C LYS A 26 -8.20 5.87 -18.42
N LEU A 27 -9.22 5.07 -18.19
CA LEU A 27 -9.12 3.86 -17.38
C LEU A 27 -8.15 2.86 -18.02
N LEU A 28 -8.26 2.62 -19.32
CA LEU A 28 -7.35 1.72 -20.02
C LEU A 28 -5.89 2.14 -19.90
N GLU A 29 -5.59 3.43 -20.03
CA GLU A 29 -4.23 3.95 -19.86
C GLU A 29 -3.70 3.78 -18.42
N ILE A 30 -4.56 3.81 -17.42
CA ILE A 30 -4.21 3.52 -16.02
C ILE A 30 -3.91 2.03 -15.86
N ILE A 31 -4.82 1.16 -16.33
CA ILE A 31 -4.72 -0.30 -16.18
C ILE A 31 -3.46 -0.85 -16.85
N LYS A 32 -3.09 -0.35 -18.03
CA LYS A 32 -1.84 -0.75 -18.73
C LYS A 32 -0.57 -0.54 -17.88
N ARG A 33 -0.59 0.40 -16.93
CA ARG A 33 0.53 0.69 -16.05
C ARG A 33 0.46 -0.04 -14.71
N MET A 34 -0.62 -0.79 -14.45
CA MET A 34 -0.79 -1.54 -13.22
C MET A 34 -0.19 -2.94 -13.35
N GLN A 35 0.54 -3.35 -12.32
CA GLN A 35 1.05 -4.70 -12.16
C GLN A 35 0.59 -5.27 -10.83
N LEU A 36 0.00 -6.45 -10.83
CA LEU A 36 -0.41 -7.20 -9.66
C LEU A 36 0.54 -8.39 -9.45
N LEU A 37 1.14 -8.47 -8.27
CA LEU A 37 2.04 -9.54 -7.88
C LEU A 37 1.40 -10.37 -6.76
N SER A 38 1.38 -11.71 -6.94
CA SER A 38 0.99 -12.65 -5.89
C SER A 38 2.19 -12.90 -4.99
N CYS A 39 2.41 -12.05 -3.99
CA CYS A 39 3.56 -12.16 -3.11
C CYS A 39 3.32 -11.43 -1.77
N ASP A 40 4.07 -11.84 -0.77
CA ASP A 40 4.20 -11.08 0.46
C ASP A 40 5.05 -9.82 0.21
N ALA A 41 4.54 -8.65 0.61
CA ALA A 41 5.20 -7.36 0.37
C ALA A 41 6.56 -7.25 1.08
N ARG A 42 6.71 -7.84 2.27
CA ARG A 42 7.96 -7.86 3.03
C ARG A 42 9.02 -8.66 2.27
N THR A 43 8.68 -9.86 1.83
CA THR A 43 9.58 -10.71 1.03
C THR A 43 9.98 -10.00 -0.24
N HIS A 44 9.03 -9.37 -0.95
CA HIS A 44 9.32 -8.63 -2.17
C HIS A 44 10.25 -7.43 -1.93
N MET A 45 9.99 -6.61 -0.91
CA MET A 45 10.87 -5.50 -0.54
C MET A 45 12.26 -5.97 -0.11
N THR A 46 12.38 -7.09 0.61
CA THR A 46 13.67 -7.66 0.98
C THR A 46 14.49 -8.02 -0.25
N THR A 47 13.89 -8.67 -1.25
CA THR A 47 14.58 -8.98 -2.49
C THR A 47 15.04 -7.73 -3.25
N LEU A 48 14.27 -6.64 -3.21
CA LEU A 48 14.67 -5.37 -3.81
C LEU A 48 15.87 -4.72 -3.10
N VAL A 49 15.96 -4.86 -1.79
CA VAL A 49 17.10 -4.36 -1.00
C VAL A 49 18.34 -5.21 -1.22
N ASP A 50 18.22 -6.54 -1.20
CA ASP A 50 19.34 -7.48 -1.25
C ASP A 50 19.99 -7.56 -2.63
N ASN A 51 19.24 -7.35 -3.70
CA ASN A 51 19.72 -7.45 -5.09
C ASN A 51 20.65 -6.32 -5.51
N LYS A 52 21.09 -5.43 -4.61
CA LYS A 52 21.94 -4.26 -4.91
C LYS A 52 21.48 -3.48 -6.14
N ASN A 53 20.15 -3.42 -6.33
CA ASN A 53 19.55 -2.74 -7.46
C ASN A 53 20.06 -1.29 -7.55
N PRO A 54 20.40 -0.82 -8.77
CA PRO A 54 20.71 0.59 -8.97
C PRO A 54 19.57 1.45 -8.42
N GLU A 55 19.91 2.63 -7.92
CA GLU A 55 18.91 3.61 -7.41
C GLU A 55 17.72 3.81 -8.34
N ASP A 56 17.94 3.66 -9.67
CA ASP A 56 16.90 3.84 -10.70
C ASP A 56 15.84 2.73 -10.74
N THR A 57 16.08 1.58 -10.10
CA THR A 57 15.12 0.46 -10.04
C THR A 57 14.28 0.47 -8.78
N LYS A 58 14.59 1.34 -7.80
CA LYS A 58 13.79 1.50 -6.60
C LYS A 58 12.45 2.17 -6.92
N PRO A 59 11.34 1.74 -6.30
CA PRO A 59 10.09 2.46 -6.44
C PRO A 59 10.21 3.87 -5.87
N ASP A 60 9.68 4.85 -6.57
CA ASP A 60 9.70 6.25 -6.14
C ASP A 60 8.91 6.45 -4.85
N VAL A 61 7.76 5.80 -4.74
CA VAL A 61 6.87 5.86 -3.59
C VAL A 61 6.40 4.47 -3.22
N ILE A 62 6.42 4.15 -1.93
CA ILE A 62 5.77 2.96 -1.40
C ILE A 62 4.54 3.41 -0.61
N TYR A 63 3.38 2.87 -0.98
CA TYR A 63 2.13 3.06 -0.27
C TYR A 63 1.78 1.79 0.51
N LEU A 64 1.58 1.95 1.83
CA LEU A 64 1.20 0.89 2.74
C LEU A 64 -0.23 1.13 3.23
N ASP A 65 -1.09 0.13 3.08
CA ASP A 65 -2.45 0.09 3.61
C ASP A 65 -2.64 -1.19 4.44
N PRO A 66 -1.89 -1.36 5.54
CA PRO A 66 -1.98 -2.55 6.36
C PRO A 66 -3.37 -2.64 6.98
N MET A 67 -3.85 -3.87 7.10
CA MET A 67 -5.15 -4.14 7.71
C MET A 67 -5.05 -3.96 9.23
N PHE A 68 -5.72 -2.92 9.76
CA PHE A 68 -5.79 -2.69 11.20
C PHE A 68 -6.97 -3.41 11.81
N PRO A 69 -6.81 -4.01 13.01
CA PRO A 69 -7.94 -4.50 13.76
C PRO A 69 -8.88 -3.33 14.06
N GLU A 70 -10.11 -3.40 13.57
CA GLU A 70 -11.11 -2.35 13.79
C GLU A 70 -11.37 -2.14 15.27
N GLN A 71 -11.10 -0.92 15.76
CA GLN A 71 -11.72 -0.46 16.98
C GLN A 71 -13.23 -0.24 16.72
N ARG A 72 -14.02 -1.04 17.39
CA ARG A 72 -15.50 -1.12 17.39
C ARG A 72 -16.22 0.15 16.95
N LYS A 73 -16.80 0.18 15.74
CA LYS A 73 -17.94 1.08 15.40
C LYS A 73 -18.88 0.40 14.40
N THR A 74 -20.18 0.43 14.76
CA THR A 74 -21.42 0.11 14.05
C THR A 74 -21.63 -1.29 13.44
N ALA A 75 -22.82 -1.89 13.72
CA ALA A 75 -23.13 -3.29 13.55
C ALA A 75 -23.33 -3.79 12.10
N ALA A 76 -23.64 -2.92 11.14
CA ALA A 76 -23.97 -3.32 9.76
C ALA A 76 -22.75 -3.50 8.85
N VAL A 77 -21.75 -2.60 8.95
CA VAL A 77 -20.47 -2.72 8.21
C VAL A 77 -19.60 -3.87 8.75
N LYS A 78 -19.93 -4.36 9.95
CA LYS A 78 -19.18 -5.41 10.66
C LYS A 78 -19.23 -6.79 10.01
N LYS A 79 -20.34 -7.20 9.39
CA LYS A 79 -20.46 -8.59 8.91
C LYS A 79 -19.58 -8.85 7.69
N ASP A 80 -19.57 -7.94 6.73
CA ASP A 80 -18.81 -8.11 5.49
C ASP A 80 -17.30 -7.93 5.75
N MET A 81 -16.92 -6.93 6.56
CA MET A 81 -15.52 -6.72 6.96
C MET A 81 -15.02 -7.80 7.92
N ALA A 82 -15.85 -8.30 8.84
CA ALA A 82 -15.46 -9.40 9.71
C ALA A 82 -15.26 -10.71 8.94
N ALA A 83 -16.08 -11.00 7.93
CA ALA A 83 -15.88 -12.12 7.03
C ALA A 83 -14.58 -11.94 6.23
N PHE A 84 -14.29 -10.72 5.77
CA PHE A 84 -13.06 -10.39 5.06
C PHE A 84 -11.83 -10.55 5.96
N HIS A 85 -11.87 -10.06 7.20
CA HIS A 85 -10.81 -10.26 8.21
C HIS A 85 -10.57 -11.74 8.52
N THR A 86 -11.63 -12.55 8.57
CA THR A 86 -11.49 -14.00 8.81
C THR A 86 -10.82 -14.71 7.64
N LEU A 87 -11.03 -14.22 6.41
CA LEU A 87 -10.46 -14.79 5.18
C LEU A 87 -9.02 -14.33 4.91
N VAL A 88 -8.68 -13.10 5.28
CA VAL A 88 -7.39 -12.47 4.94
C VAL A 88 -6.39 -12.59 6.10
N GLY A 89 -6.86 -12.72 7.34
CA GLY A 89 -6.04 -12.73 8.54
C GLY A 89 -5.71 -11.30 9.03
N ALA A 90 -5.18 -11.21 10.24
CA ALA A 90 -4.66 -9.96 10.80
C ALA A 90 -3.23 -9.70 10.26
N ASP A 91 -2.90 -8.44 10.02
CA ASP A 91 -1.53 -8.03 9.69
C ASP A 91 -0.73 -7.78 10.99
N ASP A 92 -0.50 -8.85 11.77
CA ASP A 92 0.28 -8.76 13.02
C ASP A 92 1.75 -8.35 12.78
N ASP A 93 2.19 -8.40 11.53
CA ASP A 93 3.53 -8.05 11.09
C ASP A 93 3.61 -6.68 10.36
N ALA A 94 2.53 -5.89 10.43
CA ALA A 94 2.44 -4.59 9.75
C ALA A 94 3.57 -3.63 10.17
N ASP A 95 3.97 -3.62 11.44
CA ASP A 95 5.05 -2.75 11.94
C ASP A 95 6.40 -3.06 11.27
N ALA A 96 6.65 -4.32 10.93
CA ALA A 96 7.88 -4.72 10.23
C ALA A 96 7.96 -4.24 8.76
N LEU A 97 6.84 -3.81 8.16
CA LEU A 97 6.82 -3.30 6.78
C LEU A 97 7.46 -1.92 6.67
N LEU A 98 7.27 -1.05 7.68
CA LEU A 98 7.75 0.33 7.61
C LEU A 98 9.27 0.45 7.48
N PRO A 99 10.10 -0.23 8.31
CA PRO A 99 11.55 -0.16 8.18
C PRO A 99 12.08 -0.65 6.82
N LEU A 100 11.44 -1.68 6.25
CA LEU A 100 11.78 -2.19 4.93
C LEU A 100 11.37 -1.21 3.83
N ALA A 101 10.17 -0.65 3.91
CA ALA A 101 9.68 0.33 2.94
C ALA A 101 10.57 1.58 2.92
N LEU A 102 11.02 2.08 4.09
CA LEU A 102 11.93 3.22 4.21
C LEU A 102 13.30 2.95 3.56
N LYS A 103 13.80 1.71 3.58
CA LYS A 103 15.05 1.30 2.90
C LYS A 103 14.85 1.13 1.39
N THR A 104 13.65 0.75 0.96
CA THR A 104 13.35 0.37 -0.42
C THR A 104 12.89 1.55 -1.25
N ALA A 105 12.09 2.48 -0.69
CA ALA A 105 11.57 3.63 -1.43
C ALA A 105 12.68 4.64 -1.75
N ARG A 106 12.55 5.31 -2.93
CA ARG A 106 13.47 6.36 -3.35
C ARG A 106 13.15 7.69 -2.69
N TYR A 107 11.90 8.13 -2.71
CA TYR A 107 11.53 9.49 -2.28
C TYR A 107 10.67 9.51 -1.02
N ARG A 108 9.71 8.60 -0.86
CA ARG A 108 8.83 8.61 0.30
C ARG A 108 8.11 7.30 0.54
N VAL A 109 7.70 7.11 1.78
CA VAL A 109 6.70 6.09 2.16
C VAL A 109 5.44 6.80 2.62
N VAL A 110 4.28 6.29 2.24
CA VAL A 110 2.96 6.78 2.64
C VAL A 110 2.22 5.62 3.31
N VAL A 111 1.76 5.84 4.53
CA VAL A 111 1.02 4.82 5.28
C VAL A 111 -0.39 5.34 5.56
N LYS A 112 -1.41 4.64 5.10
CA LYS A 112 -2.79 4.94 5.47
C LYS A 112 -3.08 4.41 6.86
N ARG A 113 -3.69 5.23 7.71
CA ARG A 113 -4.04 4.91 9.09
C ARG A 113 -5.46 5.35 9.42
N PRO A 114 -6.15 4.66 10.33
CA PRO A 114 -7.29 5.26 11.02
C PRO A 114 -6.84 6.55 11.72
N ARG A 115 -7.70 7.58 11.77
CA ARG A 115 -7.33 8.92 12.24
C ARG A 115 -6.65 8.93 13.62
N HIS A 116 -7.11 8.10 14.54
CA HIS A 116 -6.63 8.06 15.93
C HIS A 116 -5.73 6.85 16.26
N ALA A 117 -5.35 6.06 15.24
CA ALA A 117 -4.44 4.93 15.46
C ALA A 117 -3.01 5.42 15.80
N PRO A 118 -2.21 4.66 16.55
CA PRO A 118 -0.79 4.98 16.74
C PRO A 118 -0.06 4.97 15.38
N HIS A 119 1.09 5.60 15.30
CA HIS A 119 1.92 5.52 14.10
C HIS A 119 2.45 4.09 13.91
N LEU A 120 2.65 3.69 12.66
CA LEU A 120 3.21 2.38 12.34
C LEU A 120 4.63 2.28 12.92
N ASP A 121 4.94 1.14 13.57
CA ASP A 121 6.22 0.93 14.26
C ASP A 121 6.58 2.05 15.27
N ASN A 122 5.57 2.73 15.83
CA ASN A 122 5.72 3.93 16.67
C ASN A 122 6.62 5.01 16.06
N CYS A 123 6.89 4.95 14.77
CA CYS A 123 7.73 5.90 14.04
C CYS A 123 6.94 7.16 13.69
N LYS A 124 7.39 8.32 14.14
CA LYS A 124 6.74 9.60 13.85
C LYS A 124 6.95 10.00 12.39
N PRO A 125 5.89 10.25 11.60
CA PRO A 125 6.01 10.72 10.23
C PRO A 125 6.52 12.16 10.14
N GLY A 126 7.11 12.51 9.01
CA GLY A 126 7.52 13.89 8.73
C GLY A 126 6.36 14.80 8.36
N MET A 127 5.25 14.23 7.87
CA MET A 127 4.04 14.96 7.49
C MET A 127 2.82 14.07 7.71
N ILE A 128 1.69 14.68 8.07
CA ILE A 128 0.39 14.00 8.20
C ILE A 128 -0.62 14.74 7.32
N LEU A 129 -1.35 14.00 6.50
CA LEU A 129 -2.55 14.47 5.82
C LEU A 129 -3.77 13.85 6.48
N GLU A 130 -4.53 14.65 7.18
CA GLU A 130 -5.73 14.19 7.88
C GLU A 130 -6.95 14.23 6.95
N GLY A 131 -7.73 13.13 6.98
CA GLY A 131 -9.08 13.05 6.43
C GLY A 131 -10.11 12.95 7.55
N GLU A 132 -11.35 12.75 7.19
CA GLU A 132 -12.47 12.65 8.14
C GLU A 132 -12.34 11.43 9.08
N SER A 133 -12.11 10.25 8.54
CA SER A 133 -12.02 8.98 9.27
C SER A 133 -10.64 8.34 9.22
N THR A 134 -9.82 8.75 8.26
CA THR A 134 -8.48 8.22 8.00
C THR A 134 -7.48 9.36 7.92
N ARG A 135 -6.19 9.02 8.02
CA ARG A 135 -5.08 9.93 7.74
C ARG A 135 -4.02 9.21 6.93
N PHE A 136 -3.13 9.97 6.32
CA PHE A 136 -1.92 9.46 5.68
C PHE A 136 -0.71 9.96 6.44
N ASP A 137 0.05 9.02 7.00
CA ASP A 137 1.34 9.28 7.62
C ASP A 137 2.40 9.24 6.51
N ILE A 138 3.10 10.35 6.26
CA ILE A 138 4.06 10.50 5.16
C ILE A 138 5.46 10.58 5.73
N TYR A 139 6.34 9.74 5.25
CA TYR A 139 7.75 9.66 5.61
C TYR A 139 8.59 10.10 4.40
N PRO A 140 8.97 11.38 4.29
CA PRO A 140 9.82 11.87 3.21
C PRO A 140 11.25 11.37 3.41
N LEU A 141 11.88 10.88 2.33
CA LEU A 141 13.27 10.40 2.32
C LEU A 141 14.17 11.36 1.54
N ARG A 142 13.69 11.83 0.39
CA ARG A 142 14.40 12.77 -0.48
C ARG A 142 13.41 13.77 -1.10
N SER A 143 13.92 14.94 -1.49
CA SER A 143 13.15 15.89 -2.28
C SER A 143 12.88 15.31 -3.68
N MET A 144 11.64 15.40 -4.14
CA MET A 144 11.33 15.15 -5.55
C MET A 144 11.70 16.42 -6.32
N SER A 145 12.79 16.38 -7.08
CA SER A 145 13.07 17.44 -8.05
C SER A 145 12.00 17.36 -9.14
N VAL A 146 11.16 18.38 -9.24
CA VAL A 146 10.30 18.55 -10.41
C VAL A 146 11.24 18.92 -11.55
N THR A 147 11.64 17.96 -12.37
CA THR A 147 12.23 18.27 -13.66
C THR A 147 11.11 18.88 -14.49
N ASN A 148 11.07 20.21 -14.59
CA ASN A 148 10.25 20.87 -15.58
C ASN A 148 10.71 20.35 -16.94
N VAL A 149 9.97 19.39 -17.48
CA VAL A 149 10.05 19.06 -18.90
C VAL A 149 9.33 20.20 -19.60
N GLY A 150 10.14 21.17 -20.13
CA GLY A 150 9.71 22.24 -21.01
C GLY A 150 9.22 21.70 -22.34
#